data_05e6ee692b56ccfa1e2a31033c3a5332
#
_entry.id   05e6ee692b56ccfa1e2a31033c3a5332
#
_cell.length_a   1.000
_cell.length_b   1.000
_cell.length_c   1.000
_cell.angle_alpha   90.00
_cell.angle_beta   90.00
_cell.angle_gamma   90.00
#
_symmetry.space_group_name_H-M   'P 1'
#
loop_
_entity.id
_entity.type
_entity.pdbx_description
1 polymer ?
#
loop_
_entity_poly.entity_id
_entity_poly.type
_entity_poly.pdbx_seq_one_letter_code
_entity_poly.pdbx_strand_id
1 'polypeptide(L)'
;MEAKEIVQKAYDLFGSGDMESFMNEIVHEDMTWTFPGDESKHPLAGVHQGKENCMANFAKIPENWNNFTVKPISMISEGNKVFAIIKGTADGMDTLFGHYFEIEDNKTKVMMTFDDTLSAFNAMTK
;
A
#
# COMPACT_ATOMS: atom_id res chain seq x y z
N MET A 1 17.38 -10.84 -3.19
CA MET A 1 16.25 -10.44 -4.03
C MET A 1 16.40 -9.00 -4.46
N GLU A 2 16.09 -8.72 -5.70
CA GLU A 2 16.05 -7.34 -6.16
C GLU A 2 14.83 -6.61 -5.59
N ALA A 3 14.94 -5.28 -5.48
CA ALA A 3 13.89 -4.48 -4.88
C ALA A 3 12.52 -4.68 -5.56
N LYS A 4 12.48 -4.73 -6.90
CA LYS A 4 11.24 -4.96 -7.64
C LYS A 4 10.59 -6.31 -7.33
N GLU A 5 11.40 -7.34 -7.10
CA GLU A 5 10.88 -8.66 -6.75
C GLU A 5 10.20 -8.64 -5.39
N ILE A 6 10.76 -7.90 -4.43
CA ILE A 6 10.16 -7.77 -3.11
C ILE A 6 8.82 -7.03 -3.20
N VAL A 7 8.77 -5.96 -3.99
CA VAL A 7 7.54 -5.20 -4.21
C VAL A 7 6.48 -6.07 -4.91
N GLN A 8 6.88 -6.86 -5.92
CA GLN A 8 5.94 -7.77 -6.59
C GLN A 8 5.39 -8.80 -5.60
N LYS A 9 6.26 -9.36 -4.76
CA LYS A 9 5.84 -10.30 -3.72
C LYS A 9 4.85 -9.65 -2.75
N ALA A 10 5.07 -8.38 -2.42
CA ALA A 10 4.15 -7.64 -1.56
C ALA A 10 2.74 -7.58 -2.15
N TYR A 11 2.63 -7.26 -3.44
CA TYR A 11 1.33 -7.23 -4.11
C TYR A 11 0.69 -8.62 -4.19
N ASP A 12 1.49 -9.64 -4.45
CA ASP A 12 0.99 -11.02 -4.54
C ASP A 12 0.40 -11.47 -3.20
N LEU A 13 1.10 -11.21 -2.10
CA LEU A 13 0.62 -11.58 -0.76
C LEU A 13 -0.60 -10.77 -0.35
N PHE A 14 -0.58 -9.47 -0.62
CA PHE A 14 -1.73 -8.62 -0.33
C PHE A 14 -2.96 -9.06 -1.12
N GLY A 15 -2.77 -9.36 -2.40
CA GLY A 15 -3.86 -9.81 -3.29
C GLY A 15 -4.43 -11.17 -2.93
N SER A 16 -3.62 -12.06 -2.36
CA SER A 16 -4.08 -13.38 -1.91
C SER A 16 -4.73 -13.34 -0.52
N GLY A 17 -4.63 -12.20 0.18
CA GLY A 17 -5.16 -12.06 1.53
C GLY A 17 -4.28 -12.69 2.61
N ASP A 18 -3.08 -13.12 2.28
CA ASP A 18 -2.14 -13.71 3.25
C ASP A 18 -1.42 -12.59 4.02
N MET A 19 -2.15 -11.96 4.91
CA MET A 19 -1.63 -10.82 5.67
C MET A 19 -0.60 -11.22 6.73
N GLU A 20 -0.60 -12.47 7.17
CA GLU A 20 0.42 -12.95 8.09
C GLU A 20 1.79 -13.00 7.39
N SER A 21 1.86 -13.59 6.20
CA SER A 21 3.10 -13.61 5.42
C SER A 21 3.50 -12.21 4.98
N PHE A 22 2.53 -11.38 4.61
CA PHE A 22 2.78 -9.98 4.27
C PHE A 22 3.47 -9.26 5.44
N MET A 23 2.92 -9.37 6.63
CA MET A 23 3.49 -8.76 7.83
C MET A 23 4.89 -9.28 8.13
N ASN A 24 5.09 -10.59 8.05
CA ASN A 24 6.36 -11.21 8.46
C ASN A 24 7.46 -11.07 7.42
N GLU A 25 7.12 -11.10 6.13
CA GLU A 25 8.12 -11.14 5.06
C GLU A 25 8.32 -9.80 4.34
N ILE A 26 7.34 -8.93 4.36
CA ILE A 26 7.37 -7.68 3.60
C ILE A 26 7.55 -6.45 4.49
N VAL A 27 6.86 -6.39 5.63
CA VAL A 27 6.85 -5.20 6.47
C VAL A 27 8.06 -5.17 7.39
N HIS A 28 8.94 -4.15 7.20
CA HIS A 28 10.07 -3.93 8.09
C HIS A 28 9.59 -3.50 9.47
N GLU A 29 10.30 -3.89 10.54
CA GLU A 29 9.95 -3.48 11.90
C GLU A 29 9.84 -1.96 12.05
N ASP A 30 10.69 -1.24 11.34
CA ASP A 30 10.76 0.22 11.39
C ASP A 30 10.10 0.89 10.18
N MET A 31 9.18 0.20 9.52
CA MET A 31 8.51 0.74 8.33
C MET A 31 7.81 2.06 8.63
N THR A 32 7.97 3.01 7.70
CA THR A 32 7.19 4.25 7.67
C THR A 32 6.31 4.24 6.44
N TRP A 33 5.02 4.44 6.63
CA TRP A 33 4.05 4.56 5.52
C TRP A 33 3.41 5.94 5.57
N THR A 34 3.69 6.74 4.54
CA THR A 34 3.11 8.07 4.40
C THR A 34 1.98 8.01 3.37
N PHE A 35 0.81 8.48 3.79
CA PHE A 35 -0.36 8.57 2.93
C PHE A 35 -0.84 10.02 2.97
N PRO A 36 -0.49 10.85 1.96
CA PRO A 36 -0.92 12.25 1.93
C PRO A 36 -2.44 12.35 1.84
N GLY A 37 -3.01 13.29 2.56
CA GLY A 37 -4.45 13.52 2.51
C GLY A 37 -4.96 14.18 3.78
N ASP A 38 -6.23 14.47 3.78
CA ASP A 38 -6.94 15.04 4.92
C ASP A 38 -7.32 13.93 5.89
N GLU A 39 -6.64 13.87 7.03
CA GLU A 39 -6.84 12.81 8.03
C GLU A 39 -8.25 12.82 8.62
N SER A 40 -8.96 13.95 8.54
CA SER A 40 -10.34 14.02 9.02
C SER A 40 -11.33 13.34 8.06
N LYS A 41 -10.91 13.06 6.82
CA LYS A 41 -11.78 12.51 5.77
C LYS A 41 -11.29 11.19 5.20
N HIS A 42 -9.98 11.02 5.06
CA HIS A 42 -9.40 9.80 4.50
C HIS A 42 -8.85 8.93 5.62
N PRO A 43 -9.41 7.72 5.82
CA PRO A 43 -9.03 6.89 6.97
C PRO A 43 -7.57 6.44 6.98
N LEU A 44 -6.92 6.40 5.82
CA LEU A 44 -5.54 5.95 5.71
C LEU A 44 -4.52 7.09 5.78
N ALA A 45 -4.97 8.35 5.71
CA ALA A 45 -4.07 9.49 5.61
C ALA A 45 -3.20 9.65 6.86
N GLY A 46 -2.01 10.21 6.65
CA GLY A 46 -1.06 10.49 7.73
C GLY A 46 0.27 9.76 7.56
N VAL A 47 1.11 9.89 8.58
CA VAL A 47 2.41 9.21 8.66
C VAL A 47 2.31 8.11 9.71
N HIS A 48 2.44 6.87 9.29
CA HIS A 48 2.34 5.70 10.16
C HIS A 48 3.73 5.10 10.34
N GLN A 49 4.18 5.02 11.58
CA GLN A 49 5.53 4.53 11.88
C GLN A 49 5.50 3.23 12.67
N GLY A 50 6.36 2.30 12.26
CA GLY A 50 6.51 0.99 12.88
C GLY A 50 5.56 -0.04 12.29
N LYS A 51 5.99 -1.29 12.34
CA LYS A 51 5.21 -2.41 11.78
C LYS A 51 3.78 -2.45 12.31
N GLU A 52 3.62 -2.33 13.61
CA GLU A 52 2.30 -2.43 14.24
C GLU A 52 1.34 -1.36 13.72
N ASN A 53 1.80 -0.10 13.68
CA ASN A 53 0.97 1.00 13.19
C ASN A 53 0.66 0.89 11.70
N CYS A 54 1.64 0.45 10.90
CA CYS A 54 1.41 0.24 9.48
C CYS A 54 0.39 -0.87 9.25
N MET A 55 0.50 -1.99 9.98
CA MET A 55 -0.46 -3.09 9.85
C MET A 55 -1.86 -2.68 10.29
N ALA A 56 -1.97 -1.88 11.35
CA ALA A 56 -3.26 -1.34 11.79
C ALA A 56 -3.90 -0.47 10.70
N ASN A 57 -3.08 0.29 9.97
CA ASN A 57 -3.58 1.12 8.88
C ASN A 57 -4.03 0.27 7.67
N PHE A 58 -3.28 -0.78 7.32
CA PHE A 58 -3.70 -1.72 6.28
C PHE A 58 -5.05 -2.37 6.63
N ALA A 59 -5.28 -2.68 7.89
CA ALA A 59 -6.53 -3.31 8.34
C ALA A 59 -7.77 -2.42 8.15
N LYS A 60 -7.59 -1.12 8.01
CA LYS A 60 -8.69 -0.20 7.74
C LYS A 60 -9.24 -0.31 6.32
N ILE A 61 -8.48 -0.89 5.40
CA ILE A 61 -8.88 -0.96 4.00
C ILE A 61 -10.20 -1.73 3.84
N PRO A 62 -10.32 -2.98 4.31
CA PRO A 62 -11.59 -3.71 4.14
C PRO A 62 -12.73 -3.13 4.99
N GLU A 63 -12.43 -2.31 5.98
CA GLU A 63 -13.45 -1.63 6.78
C GLU A 63 -14.10 -0.47 6.02
N ASN A 64 -13.39 0.10 5.04
CA ASN A 64 -13.84 1.30 4.33
C ASN A 64 -14.16 1.06 2.86
N TRP A 65 -13.65 0.00 2.25
CA TRP A 65 -13.90 -0.31 0.84
C TRP A 65 -14.24 -1.79 0.67
N ASN A 66 -15.24 -2.09 -0.15
CA ASN A 66 -15.59 -3.46 -0.49
C ASN A 66 -14.85 -3.91 -1.74
N ASN A 67 -14.30 -5.13 -1.72
CA ASN A 67 -13.63 -5.74 -2.88
C ASN A 67 -12.45 -4.92 -3.38
N PHE A 68 -11.69 -4.35 -2.46
CA PHE A 68 -10.53 -3.53 -2.78
C PHE A 68 -9.41 -4.40 -3.36
N THR A 69 -8.88 -3.99 -4.51
CA THR A 69 -7.72 -4.65 -5.12
C THR A 69 -6.73 -3.62 -5.63
N VAL A 70 -5.46 -4.00 -5.62
CA VAL A 70 -4.38 -3.23 -6.24
C VAL A 70 -3.54 -4.16 -7.08
N LYS A 71 -3.28 -3.78 -8.34
CA LYS A 71 -2.46 -4.56 -9.26
C LYS A 71 -1.40 -3.66 -9.90
N PRO A 72 -0.11 -4.05 -9.84
CA PRO A 72 0.91 -3.26 -10.50
C PRO A 72 0.77 -3.37 -12.02
N ILE A 73 0.81 -2.22 -12.70
CA ILE A 73 0.79 -2.13 -14.15
C ILE A 73 2.21 -1.96 -14.66
N SER A 74 3.02 -1.16 -13.96
CA SER A 74 4.38 -0.85 -14.34
C SER A 74 5.19 -0.54 -13.11
N MET A 75 6.44 -0.97 -13.09
CA MET A 75 7.37 -0.65 -12.02
C MET A 75 8.68 -0.19 -12.60
N ILE A 76 9.26 0.85 -12.00
CA ILE A 76 10.62 1.28 -12.28
C ILE A 76 11.40 1.26 -10.98
N SER A 77 12.69 0.94 -11.06
CA SER A 77 13.53 0.88 -9.87
C SER A 77 14.91 1.47 -10.14
N GLU A 78 15.47 2.05 -9.07
CA GLU A 78 16.85 2.51 -9.05
C GLU A 78 17.42 2.14 -7.68
N GLY A 79 18.36 1.19 -7.65
CA GLY A 79 18.88 0.67 -6.39
C GLY A 79 17.79 0.02 -5.55
N ASN A 80 17.65 0.50 -4.31
CA ASN A 80 16.64 0.01 -3.39
C ASN A 80 15.29 0.75 -3.47
N LYS A 81 15.14 1.63 -4.45
CA LYS A 81 13.92 2.44 -4.60
C LYS A 81 13.08 1.90 -5.74
N VAL A 82 11.78 1.79 -5.53
CA VAL A 82 10.83 1.30 -6.54
C VAL A 82 9.63 2.23 -6.59
N PHE A 83 9.21 2.59 -7.81
CA PHE A 83 7.94 3.27 -8.00
C PHE A 83 7.04 2.39 -8.85
N ALA A 84 5.82 2.14 -8.39
CA ALA A 84 4.84 1.33 -9.08
C ALA A 84 3.62 2.17 -9.45
N ILE A 85 3.20 2.05 -10.71
CA ILE A 85 1.89 2.54 -11.15
C ILE A 85 0.96 1.35 -11.01
N ILE A 86 -0.12 1.51 -10.27
CA ILE A 86 -1.04 0.42 -9.99
C ILE A 86 -2.47 0.76 -10.39
N LYS A 87 -3.21 -0.28 -10.72
CA LYS A 87 -4.66 -0.21 -10.91
C LYS A 87 -5.31 -0.47 -9.56
N GLY A 88 -6.04 0.51 -9.05
CA GLY A 88 -6.81 0.37 -7.82
C GLY A 88 -8.28 0.21 -8.12
N THR A 89 -8.89 -0.86 -7.63
CA THR A 89 -10.32 -1.11 -7.83
C THR A 89 -11.00 -1.46 -6.52
N ALA A 90 -12.27 -1.11 -6.43
CA ALA A 90 -13.16 -1.49 -5.35
C ALA A 90 -14.58 -1.31 -5.88
N ASP A 91 -15.57 -1.69 -5.11
CA ASP A 91 -16.94 -1.35 -5.49
C ASP A 91 -17.05 0.18 -5.54
N GLY A 92 -17.38 0.71 -6.71
CA GLY A 92 -17.49 2.14 -6.95
C GLY A 92 -16.18 2.86 -7.29
N MET A 93 -15.09 2.12 -7.48
CA MET A 93 -13.80 2.72 -7.81
C MET A 93 -13.06 1.90 -8.87
N ASP A 94 -12.50 2.59 -9.85
CA ASP A 94 -11.62 2.01 -10.86
C ASP A 94 -10.69 3.12 -11.34
N THR A 95 -9.46 3.17 -10.79
CA THR A 95 -8.56 4.28 -11.04
C THR A 95 -7.09 3.84 -10.94
N LEU A 96 -6.18 4.81 -11.04
CA LEU A 96 -4.74 4.55 -10.93
C LEU A 96 -4.21 5.15 -9.63
N PHE A 97 -3.29 4.43 -9.02
CA PHE A 97 -2.52 4.89 -7.86
C PHE A 97 -1.04 4.88 -8.19
N GLY A 98 -0.25 5.60 -7.39
CA GLY A 98 1.20 5.50 -7.39
C GLY A 98 1.68 5.06 -6.03
N HIS A 99 2.57 4.07 -5.98
CA HIS A 99 3.21 3.62 -4.75
C HIS A 99 4.72 3.75 -4.87
N TYR A 100 5.33 4.40 -3.89
CA TYR A 100 6.78 4.52 -3.79
C TYR A 100 7.28 3.66 -2.63
N PHE A 101 8.37 2.94 -2.86
CA PHE A 101 8.95 2.04 -1.86
C PHE A 101 10.45 2.23 -1.74
N GLU A 102 10.97 2.07 -0.51
CA GLU A 102 12.40 1.86 -0.29
C GLU A 102 12.56 0.54 0.46
N ILE A 103 13.44 -0.29 -0.06
CA ILE A 103 13.67 -1.65 0.45
C ILE A 103 14.93 -1.67 1.28
N GLU A 104 14.86 -2.28 2.47
CA GLU A 104 16.00 -2.51 3.36
C GLU A 104 15.83 -3.86 4.03
N ASP A 105 16.91 -4.64 4.12
CA ASP A 105 16.88 -5.98 4.71
C ASP A 105 15.82 -6.88 4.04
N ASN A 106 15.69 -6.76 2.73
CA ASN A 106 14.71 -7.51 1.92
C ASN A 106 13.26 -7.25 2.34
N LYS A 107 12.99 -6.09 2.95
CA LYS A 107 11.63 -5.70 3.39
C LYS A 107 11.35 -4.26 3.01
N THR A 108 10.08 -3.89 3.03
CA THR A 108 9.66 -2.52 2.78
C THR A 108 9.93 -1.68 4.03
N LYS A 109 10.87 -0.76 3.92
CA LYS A 109 11.23 0.18 4.97
C LYS A 109 10.46 1.48 4.87
N VAL A 110 10.23 1.96 3.64
CA VAL A 110 9.46 3.18 3.37
C VAL A 110 8.44 2.86 2.30
N MET A 111 7.22 3.32 2.53
CA MET A 111 6.15 3.29 1.53
C MET A 111 5.44 4.64 1.53
N MET A 112 5.16 5.15 0.33
CA MET A 112 4.31 6.32 0.16
C MET A 112 3.23 5.97 -0.85
N THR A 113 1.99 6.30 -0.53
CA THR A 113 0.85 6.05 -1.41
C THR A 113 0.30 7.37 -1.92
N PHE A 114 0.15 7.45 -3.24
CA PHE A 114 -0.51 8.57 -3.91
C PHE A 114 -1.73 8.01 -4.62
N ASP A 115 -2.91 8.30 -4.08
CA ASP A 115 -4.14 7.76 -4.64
C ASP A 115 -4.94 8.83 -5.38
N ASP A 116 -6.02 8.38 -6.01
CA ASP A 116 -7.07 9.27 -6.50
C ASP A 116 -8.01 9.49 -5.31
N THR A 117 -7.72 10.51 -4.51
CA THR A 117 -8.39 10.76 -3.24
C THR A 117 -9.91 10.93 -3.41
N LEU A 118 -10.32 11.63 -4.48
CA LEU A 118 -11.75 11.84 -4.73
C LEU A 118 -12.46 10.51 -5.04
N SER A 119 -11.88 9.70 -5.93
CA SER A 119 -12.45 8.40 -6.27
C SER A 119 -12.51 7.48 -5.06
N ALA A 120 -11.44 7.46 -4.28
CA ALA A 120 -11.38 6.64 -3.06
C ALA A 120 -12.43 7.10 -2.05
N PHE A 121 -12.55 8.41 -1.83
CA PHE A 121 -13.54 8.96 -0.90
C PHE A 121 -14.98 8.63 -1.32
N ASN A 122 -15.28 8.78 -2.61
CA ASN A 122 -16.63 8.51 -3.14
C ASN A 122 -17.00 7.02 -3.07
N ALA A 123 -16.02 6.14 -3.11
CA ALA A 123 -16.23 4.68 -3.04
C ALA A 123 -16.32 4.14 -1.61
N MET A 124 -15.98 4.95 -0.61
CA MET A 124 -16.00 4.49 0.78
C MET A 124 -17.37 4.05 1.21
N THR A 125 -17.40 2.93 1.91
CA THR A 125 -18.62 2.47 2.61
C THR A 125 -18.76 3.21 3.93
N LYS A 126 -19.98 3.38 4.38
CA LYS A 126 -20.27 4.10 5.61
C LYS A 126 -20.92 3.19 6.64
#